data_9390c3b1c99acb5139effccb36cd0663
#
_entry.id   9390c3b1c99acb5139effccb36cd0663
#
_cell.length_a   1.000
_cell.length_b   1.000
_cell.length_c   1.000
_cell.angle_alpha   90.00
_cell.angle_beta   90.00
_cell.angle_gamma   90.00
#
_symmetry.space_group_name_H-M   'P 1'
#
loop_
_entity.id
_entity.type
_entity.pdbx_description
1 polymer ?
#
loop_
_entity_poly.entity_id
_entity_poly.type
_entity_poly.pdbx_seq_one_letter_code
_entity_poly.pdbx_strand_id
1 'polypeptide(L)'
;RDIDWVWDHASARWLRYHRGVPLVGADGAHLAADNVLILFVDYRTSAADLLSPQAISTGSGDGWLLRDGAVTGVTWSRPFVADGWSLADDDTGEAVFLRPGRTWVALARMGEGKVLDPAEVAELIG
;
A
#
# COMPACT_ATOMS: atom_id res chain seq x y z
N ARG A 1 7.59 11.47 -2.64
CA ARG A 1 6.85 10.36 -3.23
C ARG A 1 7.77 9.58 -4.16
N ASP A 2 8.40 8.55 -3.63
CA ASP A 2 9.41 7.79 -4.39
C ASP A 2 8.84 6.55 -5.07
N ILE A 3 7.81 5.95 -4.49
CA ILE A 3 7.19 4.72 -4.99
C ILE A 3 5.77 5.01 -5.43
N ASP A 4 5.45 4.56 -6.65
CA ASP A 4 4.10 4.65 -7.20
C ASP A 4 3.61 3.28 -7.63
N TRP A 5 2.33 3.04 -7.43
CA TRP A 5 1.63 1.87 -7.93
C TRP A 5 0.61 2.31 -8.96
N VAL A 6 0.70 1.75 -10.16
CA VAL A 6 -0.14 2.13 -11.30
C VAL A 6 -0.90 0.90 -11.80
N TRP A 7 -2.21 1.06 -11.94
CA TRP A 7 -3.04 -0.02 -12.47
C TRP A 7 -2.75 -0.23 -13.96
N ASP A 8 -2.53 -1.49 -14.33
CA ASP A 8 -2.34 -1.89 -15.72
C ASP A 8 -3.53 -2.74 -16.17
N HIS A 9 -4.32 -2.21 -17.10
CA HIS A 9 -5.50 -2.90 -17.60
C HIS A 9 -5.16 -4.17 -18.36
N ALA A 10 -4.04 -4.21 -19.05
CA ALA A 10 -3.65 -5.37 -19.86
C ALA A 10 -3.37 -6.60 -19.01
N SER A 11 -2.68 -6.44 -17.88
CA SER A 11 -2.36 -7.53 -16.97
C SER A 11 -3.34 -7.66 -15.81
N ALA A 12 -4.23 -6.68 -15.62
CA ALA A 12 -5.12 -6.58 -14.47
C ALA A 12 -4.35 -6.62 -13.14
N ARG A 13 -3.24 -5.90 -13.09
CA ARG A 13 -2.35 -5.81 -11.93
C ARG A 13 -1.87 -4.41 -11.68
N TRP A 14 -1.37 -4.18 -10.47
CA TRP A 14 -0.72 -2.94 -10.10
C TRP A 14 0.77 -3.07 -10.37
N LEU A 15 1.32 -2.13 -11.15
CA LEU A 15 2.74 -2.10 -11.50
C LEU A 15 3.48 -1.09 -10.62
N ARG A 16 4.67 -1.46 -10.17
CA ARG A 16 5.47 -0.64 -9.27
C ARG A 16 6.48 0.20 -10.01
N TYR A 17 6.52 1.51 -9.70
CA TYR A 17 7.48 2.47 -10.24
C TYR A 17 8.24 3.15 -9.12
N HIS A 18 9.49 3.49 -9.39
CA HIS A 18 10.31 4.31 -8.52
C HIS A 18 10.74 5.56 -9.28
N ARG A 19 10.22 6.72 -8.87
CA ARG A 19 10.46 8.01 -9.53
C ARG A 19 10.20 7.96 -11.05
N GLY A 20 9.10 7.32 -11.42
CA GLY A 20 8.71 7.19 -12.82
C GLY A 20 9.41 6.08 -13.60
N VAL A 21 10.34 5.37 -12.97
CA VAL A 21 11.09 4.28 -13.61
C VAL A 21 10.47 2.95 -13.19
N PRO A 22 10.13 2.05 -14.15
CA PRO A 22 9.62 0.73 -13.80
C PRO A 22 10.62 -0.05 -12.95
N LEU A 23 10.15 -0.63 -11.85
CA LEU A 23 10.94 -1.53 -11.04
C LEU A 23 10.81 -2.95 -11.56
N VAL A 24 11.94 -3.61 -11.76
CA VAL A 24 11.98 -4.98 -12.28
C VAL A 24 12.61 -5.92 -11.27
N GLY A 25 12.17 -7.17 -11.29
CA GLY A 25 12.75 -8.22 -10.48
C GLY A 25 14.01 -8.81 -11.12
N ALA A 26 14.59 -9.80 -10.45
CA ALA A 26 15.80 -10.47 -10.93
C ALA A 26 15.59 -11.18 -12.27
N ASP A 27 14.37 -11.54 -12.59
CA ASP A 27 13.99 -12.16 -13.87
C ASP A 27 13.77 -11.15 -15.00
N GLY A 28 13.93 -9.86 -14.72
CA GLY A 28 13.68 -8.79 -15.69
C GLY A 28 12.22 -8.39 -15.85
N ALA A 29 11.29 -9.08 -15.18
CA ALA A 29 9.87 -8.73 -15.26
C ALA A 29 9.54 -7.55 -14.36
N HIS A 30 8.62 -6.68 -14.82
CA HIS A 30 8.13 -5.55 -14.05
C HIS A 30 7.46 -6.05 -12.76
N LEU A 31 7.84 -5.49 -11.60
CA LEU A 31 7.24 -5.87 -10.33
C LEU A 31 5.76 -5.49 -10.33
N ALA A 32 4.91 -6.47 -10.01
CA ALA A 32 3.46 -6.33 -10.05
C ALA A 32 2.82 -7.03 -8.86
N ALA A 33 1.62 -6.58 -8.50
CA ALA A 33 0.83 -7.17 -7.44
C ALA A 33 -0.65 -7.19 -7.82
N ASP A 34 -1.36 -8.18 -7.33
CA ASP A 34 -2.83 -8.28 -7.48
C ASP A 34 -3.52 -7.33 -6.49
N ASN A 35 -2.96 -7.18 -5.30
CA ASN A 35 -3.40 -6.24 -4.28
C ASN A 35 -2.22 -5.44 -3.77
N VAL A 36 -2.45 -4.16 -3.46
CA VAL A 36 -1.50 -3.35 -2.69
C VAL A 36 -2.23 -2.82 -1.48
N LEU A 37 -1.74 -3.14 -0.30
CA LEU A 37 -2.30 -2.69 0.96
C LEU A 37 -1.33 -1.69 1.57
N ILE A 38 -1.77 -0.43 1.66
CA ILE A 38 -0.99 0.63 2.28
C ILE A 38 -1.61 0.93 3.63
N LEU A 39 -0.85 0.67 4.69
CA LEU A 39 -1.28 0.88 6.07
C LEU A 39 -0.61 2.14 6.61
N PHE A 40 -1.40 3.11 7.01
CA PHE A 40 -0.87 4.30 7.65
C PHE A 40 -0.70 4.01 9.13
N VAL A 41 0.53 4.12 9.60
CA VAL A 41 0.92 3.72 10.95
C VAL A 41 1.70 4.85 11.63
N ASP A 42 1.68 4.84 12.95
CA ASP A 42 2.52 5.73 13.73
C ASP A 42 3.94 5.19 13.80
N TYR A 43 4.89 6.08 13.88
CA TYR A 43 6.28 5.74 14.09
C TYR A 43 6.74 6.34 15.41
N ARG A 44 7.55 5.58 16.17
CA ARG A 44 8.19 6.10 17.37
C ARG A 44 9.68 5.76 17.35
N THR A 45 10.46 6.62 17.95
CA THR A 45 11.89 6.41 18.13
C THR A 45 12.11 5.89 19.55
N SER A 46 12.79 4.73 19.66
CA SER A 46 13.12 4.21 20.99
C SER A 46 14.25 5.00 21.64
N ALA A 47 14.33 4.96 22.95
CA ALA A 47 15.43 5.58 23.69
C ALA A 47 16.78 4.93 23.37
N ALA A 48 16.75 3.66 22.97
CA ALA A 48 17.96 2.89 22.63
C ALA A 48 18.45 3.13 21.21
N ASP A 49 17.56 3.58 20.29
CA ASP A 49 17.90 3.80 18.89
C ASP A 49 17.16 5.03 18.34
N LEU A 50 17.81 6.18 18.43
CA LEU A 50 17.24 7.43 17.97
C LEU A 50 17.29 7.60 16.45
N LEU A 51 18.04 6.75 15.75
CA LEU A 51 18.24 6.85 14.31
C LEU A 51 17.28 5.94 13.50
N SER A 52 16.62 4.99 14.16
CA SER A 52 15.76 4.01 13.50
C SER A 52 14.35 4.06 14.06
N PRO A 53 13.48 4.93 13.53
CA PRO A 53 12.07 4.95 13.96
C PRO A 53 11.40 3.60 13.73
N GLN A 54 10.62 3.17 14.68
CA GLN A 54 9.88 1.91 14.61
C GLN A 54 8.43 2.16 14.23
N ALA A 55 7.95 1.44 13.23
CA ALA A 55 6.54 1.47 12.83
C ALA A 55 5.69 0.76 13.90
N ILE A 56 4.60 1.40 14.30
CA ILE A 56 3.63 0.82 15.22
C ILE A 56 2.55 0.12 14.39
N SER A 57 2.70 -1.17 14.18
CA SER A 57 1.83 -1.98 13.32
C SER A 57 0.79 -2.80 14.08
N THR A 58 0.56 -2.49 15.35
CA THR A 58 -0.52 -3.07 16.16
C THR A 58 -1.54 -2.00 16.53
N GLY A 59 -2.74 -2.41 16.90
CA GLY A 59 -3.85 -1.50 17.15
C GLY A 59 -4.74 -1.35 15.93
N SER A 60 -5.03 -0.12 15.55
CA SER A 60 -5.85 0.17 14.38
C SER A 60 -5.45 1.49 13.75
N GLY A 61 -5.83 1.70 12.50
CA GLY A 61 -5.53 2.93 11.79
C GLY A 61 -6.14 2.94 10.39
N ASP A 62 -5.86 3.99 9.65
CA ASP A 62 -6.34 4.14 8.28
C ASP A 62 -5.42 3.41 7.31
N GLY A 63 -5.96 3.08 6.15
CA GLY A 63 -5.21 2.46 5.08
C GLY A 63 -5.91 2.59 3.74
N TRP A 64 -5.21 2.18 2.70
CA TRP A 64 -5.77 2.07 1.35
C TRP A 64 -5.56 0.67 0.83
N LEU A 65 -6.63 0.09 0.28
CA LEU A 65 -6.53 -1.16 -0.45
C LEU A 65 -6.65 -0.87 -1.95
N LEU A 66 -5.61 -1.19 -2.69
CA LEU A 66 -5.58 -1.09 -4.14
C LEU A 66 -5.92 -2.47 -4.69
N ARG A 67 -7.08 -2.58 -5.34
CA ARG A 67 -7.59 -3.84 -5.86
C ARG A 67 -8.51 -3.58 -7.06
N ASP A 68 -8.39 -4.40 -8.09
CA ASP A 68 -9.27 -4.33 -9.28
C ASP A 68 -9.35 -2.94 -9.93
N GLY A 69 -8.24 -2.22 -9.94
CA GLY A 69 -8.17 -0.89 -10.54
C GLY A 69 -8.73 0.23 -9.69
N ALA A 70 -9.10 -0.04 -8.44
CA ALA A 70 -9.70 0.95 -7.54
C ALA A 70 -8.92 1.08 -6.25
N VAL A 71 -9.00 2.26 -5.64
CA VAL A 71 -8.44 2.53 -4.31
C VAL A 71 -9.60 2.63 -3.34
N THR A 72 -9.61 1.76 -2.34
CA THR A 72 -10.63 1.73 -1.29
C THR A 72 -10.01 2.18 0.02
N GLY A 73 -10.60 3.19 0.67
CA GLY A 73 -10.23 3.57 2.02
C GLY A 73 -10.69 2.50 3.01
N VAL A 74 -9.79 2.07 3.86
CA VAL A 74 -10.05 1.02 4.85
C VAL A 74 -9.56 1.42 6.22
N THR A 75 -10.13 0.80 7.26
CA THR A 75 -9.59 0.82 8.60
C THR A 75 -8.96 -0.55 8.87
N TRP A 76 -7.67 -0.55 9.20
CA TRP A 76 -6.98 -1.78 9.56
C TRP A 76 -7.04 -2.00 11.06
N SER A 77 -7.01 -3.26 11.46
CA SER A 77 -6.95 -3.66 12.87
C SER A 77 -6.03 -4.85 13.03
N ARG A 78 -5.14 -4.77 14.01
CA ARG A 78 -4.22 -5.84 14.38
C ARG A 78 -3.94 -5.73 15.87
N PRO A 79 -4.77 -6.36 16.73
CA PRO A 79 -4.63 -6.21 18.18
C PRO A 79 -3.28 -6.66 18.73
N PHE A 80 -2.74 -7.75 18.20
CA PHE A 80 -1.49 -8.33 18.68
C PHE A 80 -0.56 -8.66 17.52
N VAL A 81 0.75 -8.70 17.80
CA VAL A 81 1.77 -9.00 16.78
C VAL A 81 1.54 -10.35 16.09
N ALA A 82 1.00 -11.33 16.81
CA ALA A 82 0.72 -12.66 16.25
C ALA A 82 -0.50 -12.68 15.30
N ASP A 83 -1.31 -11.62 15.30
CA ASP A 83 -2.51 -11.57 14.48
C ASP A 83 -2.21 -11.05 13.07
N GLY A 84 -3.02 -11.47 12.10
CA GLY A 84 -3.07 -10.83 10.79
C GLY A 84 -3.85 -9.52 10.85
N TRP A 85 -3.83 -8.76 9.75
CA TRP A 85 -4.62 -7.55 9.65
C TRP A 85 -6.07 -7.87 9.26
N SER A 86 -7.01 -7.24 9.96
CA SER A 86 -8.41 -7.19 9.57
C SER A 86 -8.68 -5.85 8.91
N LEU A 87 -9.46 -5.84 7.85
CA LEU A 87 -9.76 -4.64 7.08
C LEU A 87 -11.26 -4.42 7.04
N ALA A 88 -11.68 -3.17 7.24
CA ALA A 88 -13.07 -2.76 7.10
C ALA A 88 -13.15 -1.57 6.15
N ASP A 89 -14.17 -1.57 5.29
CA ASP A 89 -14.43 -0.45 4.38
C ASP A 89 -14.83 0.79 5.19
N ASP A 90 -14.18 1.92 4.94
CA ASP A 90 -14.43 3.16 5.69
C ASP A 90 -15.85 3.70 5.48
N ASP A 91 -16.45 3.44 4.32
CA ASP A 91 -17.79 3.95 4.00
C ASP A 91 -18.90 3.06 4.56
N THR A 92 -18.72 1.75 4.54
CA THR A 92 -19.78 0.79 4.89
C THR A 92 -19.55 0.09 6.22
N GLY A 93 -18.30 0.04 6.70
CA GLY A 93 -17.92 -0.72 7.88
C GLY A 93 -17.85 -2.23 7.66
N GLU A 94 -18.10 -2.70 6.45
CA GLU A 94 -18.08 -4.12 6.13
C GLU A 94 -16.65 -4.63 5.98
N ALA A 95 -16.46 -5.92 6.27
CA ALA A 95 -15.17 -6.57 6.10
C ALA A 95 -14.74 -6.54 4.63
N VAL A 96 -13.46 -6.24 4.39
CA VAL A 96 -12.87 -6.19 3.05
C VAL A 96 -11.88 -7.32 2.91
N PHE A 97 -11.93 -8.02 1.77
CA PHE A 97 -11.07 -9.17 1.50
C PHE A 97 -10.14 -8.88 0.33
N LEU A 98 -8.95 -9.49 0.38
CA LEU A 98 -7.99 -9.39 -0.70
C LEU A 98 -8.39 -10.29 -1.86
N ARG A 99 -8.08 -9.84 -3.08
CA ARG A 99 -8.17 -10.68 -4.27
C ARG A 99 -7.13 -11.79 -4.18
N PRO A 100 -7.42 -13.02 -4.66
CA PRO A 100 -6.40 -14.06 -4.74
C PRO A 100 -5.20 -13.62 -5.56
N GLY A 101 -4.02 -14.04 -5.13
CA GLY A 101 -2.76 -13.72 -5.80
C GLY A 101 -1.76 -13.08 -4.86
N ARG A 102 -0.86 -12.28 -5.44
CA ARG A 102 0.19 -11.60 -4.68
C ARG A 102 -0.34 -10.31 -4.05
N THR A 103 -0.09 -10.15 -2.76
CA THR A 103 -0.37 -8.90 -2.05
C THR A 103 0.93 -8.25 -1.61
N TRP A 104 1.08 -6.98 -1.93
CA TRP A 104 2.18 -6.15 -1.43
C TRP A 104 1.66 -5.31 -0.27
N VAL A 105 2.33 -5.41 0.88
CA VAL A 105 1.97 -4.61 2.07
C VAL A 105 3.03 -3.56 2.30
N ALA A 106 2.61 -2.31 2.37
CA ALA A 106 3.49 -1.19 2.65
C ALA A 106 3.03 -0.45 3.91
N LEU A 107 3.97 -0.14 4.79
CA LEU A 107 3.72 0.69 5.96
C LEU A 107 4.14 2.12 5.62
N ALA A 108 3.28 3.09 5.88
CA ALA A 108 3.53 4.49 5.56
C ALA A 108 3.17 5.38 6.75
N ARG A 109 3.74 6.59 6.78
CA ARG A 109 3.34 7.58 7.76
C ARG A 109 2.02 8.21 7.34
N MET A 110 1.23 8.63 8.31
CA MET A 110 0.00 9.38 8.03
C MET A 110 0.30 10.59 7.12
N GLY A 111 -0.50 10.72 6.07
CA GLY A 111 -0.40 11.84 5.14
C GLY A 111 0.66 11.72 4.05
N GLU A 112 1.42 10.64 4.00
CA GLU A 112 2.44 10.45 2.97
C GLU A 112 1.88 10.02 1.61
N GLY A 113 0.70 9.46 1.56
CA GLY A 113 0.13 8.92 0.33
C GLY A 113 -0.63 9.97 -0.47
N LYS A 114 -0.71 9.74 -1.77
CA LYS A 114 -1.51 10.55 -2.68
C LYS A 114 -2.12 9.65 -3.77
N VAL A 115 -3.41 9.80 -3.99
CA VAL A 115 -4.09 9.14 -5.11
C VAL A 115 -3.94 10.03 -6.34
N LEU A 116 -3.35 9.46 -7.40
CA LEU A 116 -3.12 10.20 -8.65
C LEU A 116 -4.32 10.10 -9.58
N ASP A 117 -4.63 11.19 -10.28
CA ASP A 117 -5.61 11.17 -11.35
C ASP A 117 -4.96 10.67 -12.67
N PRO A 118 -5.77 10.37 -13.71
CA PRO A 118 -5.22 9.87 -14.98
C PRO A 118 -4.17 10.78 -15.63
N ALA A 119 -4.32 12.10 -15.50
CA ALA A 119 -3.35 13.04 -16.06
C ALA A 119 -2.01 12.97 -15.33
N GLU A 120 -2.05 12.88 -14.00
CA GLU A 120 -0.83 12.73 -13.19
C GLU A 120 -0.12 11.42 -13.47
N VAL A 121 -0.85 10.33 -13.70
CA VAL A 121 -0.28 9.04 -14.07
C VAL A 121 0.40 9.13 -15.43
N ALA A 122 -0.23 9.77 -16.40
CA ALA A 122 0.34 9.94 -17.73
C ALA A 122 1.66 10.73 -17.68
N GLU A 123 1.74 11.77 -16.85
CA GLU A 123 2.99 12.51 -16.65
C GLU A 123 4.08 11.66 -16.02
N LEU A 124 3.70 10.77 -15.09
CA LEU A 124 4.65 9.95 -14.36
C LEU A 124 5.33 8.91 -15.26
N ILE A 125 4.57 8.25 -16.12
CA ILE A 125 5.04 7.08 -16.86
C ILE A 125 5.19 7.31 -18.37
N GLY A 126 4.86 8.49 -18.82
CA GLY A 126 4.92 8.71 -20.22
C GLY A 126 4.98 9.49 -21.04
#